data_2add46c8d374f4f59fb0a05046e09c15
#
_entry.id   2add46c8d374f4f59fb0a05046e09c15
#
_cell.length_a   1.000
_cell.length_b   1.000
_cell.length_c   1.000
_cell.angle_alpha   90.00
_cell.angle_beta   90.00
_cell.angle_gamma   90.00
#
_symmetry.space_group_name_H-M   'P 1'
#
loop_
_entity.id
_entity.type
_entity.pdbx_description
1 polymer ?
#
loop_
_entity_poly.entity_id
_entity_poly.type
_entity_poly.pdbx_seq_one_letter_code
_entity_poly.pdbx_strand_id
1 'polypeptide(L)'
;MTKIRNILIVPDKFKGSLSAAEVSEALETAVRRQMVGGDAACVVKLPMADGGDGSMEVVEAALGSGCRRVSVDTFDALMRPIQAPMLLFDRDRQAFIEMAKVCGLTMLAPTERNPEKTTTYGLGVMIAEAMMHGCERIVIGIGGSATNDGGEGLLKALQEVNKNEREIWGRAPVITVACDVDNPLLGPDGATMVYGPQKGADAAMLERLERRMERFAAEAGLDTALPGGGAAGGVGAALHKLGAELVPGWKLFGEMTGLEEKIAQADFVITGEGRFDGQSLDGKLVAGVLTLCRKYGKKPVVVCGQSLLPVSVWRKAGIADVYSLTQVEKDFSRCMTDTQALLAGRRTLVAGCDEAGRGCLAGPVFAAAVILPEDFRHPLLNDSKQLTEAQRDELRPIIEREALAWAVKAVDAAEIDRINILNASIEGMKRSLDALPVKPGLVLVDGNRFSAWRDVPAHTVVKGDATVQAIAAASVLAKTHRDEYMRKIAQEYPQYGWERNMAYPTEEHRAAIRRYGITPYHRRSYNLLGEGNDLLF
;
A
#
# COMPACT_ATOMS: atom_id res chain seq x y z
N MET A 1 -9.20 -15.31 31.05
CA MET A 1 -9.13 -14.89 29.63
C MET A 1 -9.10 -16.15 28.77
N THR A 2 -10.06 -16.33 27.89
CA THR A 2 -10.09 -17.48 26.97
C THR A 2 -8.89 -17.37 26.02
N LYS A 3 -8.08 -18.42 25.92
CA LYS A 3 -6.89 -18.44 25.07
C LYS A 3 -7.34 -18.42 23.60
N ILE A 4 -6.99 -17.39 22.83
CA ILE A 4 -7.27 -17.32 21.40
C ILE A 4 -6.36 -18.34 20.68
N ARG A 5 -6.96 -19.32 19.99
CA ARG A 5 -6.26 -20.38 19.25
C ARG A 5 -6.42 -20.25 17.76
N ASN A 6 -7.57 -19.78 17.28
CA ASN A 6 -7.89 -19.70 15.88
C ASN A 6 -8.26 -18.25 15.51
N ILE A 7 -7.47 -17.64 14.64
CA ILE A 7 -7.70 -16.29 14.14
C ILE A 7 -8.03 -16.39 12.66
N LEU A 8 -9.16 -15.82 12.25
CA LEU A 8 -9.57 -15.75 10.84
C LEU A 8 -9.40 -14.30 10.34
N ILE A 9 -8.68 -14.14 9.24
CA ILE A 9 -8.45 -12.87 8.54
C ILE A 9 -9.20 -12.91 7.21
N VAL A 10 -10.22 -12.05 7.05
CA VAL A 10 -11.17 -12.03 5.92
C VAL A 10 -11.27 -10.61 5.36
N PRO A 11 -10.26 -10.07 4.69
CA PRO A 11 -10.32 -8.74 4.12
C PRO A 11 -10.81 -8.75 2.67
N ASP A 12 -11.36 -7.61 2.25
CA ASP A 12 -11.43 -7.21 0.84
C ASP A 12 -10.14 -6.48 0.44
N LYS A 13 -10.01 -6.21 -0.87
CA LYS A 13 -8.92 -5.37 -1.41
C LYS A 13 -9.01 -3.93 -0.91
N PHE A 14 -7.85 -3.30 -0.71
CA PHE A 14 -7.77 -1.86 -0.47
C PHE A 14 -7.58 -1.18 -1.82
N LYS A 15 -8.70 -0.77 -2.41
CA LYS A 15 -8.78 -0.28 -3.79
C LYS A 15 -7.72 0.79 -4.10
N GLY A 16 -6.91 0.56 -5.14
CA GLY A 16 -5.83 1.45 -5.55
C GLY A 16 -4.53 1.31 -4.75
N SER A 17 -4.44 0.37 -3.79
CA SER A 17 -3.30 0.18 -2.91
C SER A 17 -2.88 -1.29 -2.81
N LEU A 18 -3.69 -2.18 -2.24
CA LEU A 18 -3.36 -3.59 -2.03
C LEU A 18 -4.48 -4.51 -2.46
N SER A 19 -4.11 -5.68 -3.00
CA SER A 19 -5.03 -6.82 -3.19
C SER A 19 -5.48 -7.41 -1.84
N ALA A 20 -6.58 -8.15 -1.83
CA ALA A 20 -7.07 -8.82 -0.62
C ALA A 20 -6.03 -9.82 -0.05
N ALA A 21 -5.24 -10.47 -0.92
CA ALA A 21 -4.17 -11.36 -0.52
C ALA A 21 -3.05 -10.61 0.20
N GLU A 22 -2.56 -9.49 -0.35
CA GLU A 22 -1.52 -8.65 0.28
C GLU A 22 -2.00 -8.04 1.60
N VAL A 23 -3.27 -7.63 1.71
CA VAL A 23 -3.87 -7.18 2.98
C VAL A 23 -3.84 -8.33 4.00
N SER A 24 -4.21 -9.55 3.60
CA SER A 24 -4.19 -10.73 4.48
C SER A 24 -2.79 -11.03 5.01
N GLU A 25 -1.76 -10.97 4.16
CA GLU A 25 -0.35 -11.17 4.54
C GLU A 25 0.14 -10.11 5.53
N ALA A 26 -0.21 -8.85 5.27
CA ALA A 26 0.16 -7.75 6.15
C ALA A 26 -0.48 -7.91 7.53
N LEU A 27 -1.78 -8.23 7.59
CA LEU A 27 -2.50 -8.46 8.85
C LEU A 27 -1.99 -9.69 9.59
N GLU A 28 -1.69 -10.80 8.91
CA GLU A 28 -1.05 -11.97 9.54
C GLU A 28 0.29 -11.57 10.17
N THR A 29 1.11 -10.79 9.47
CA THR A 29 2.39 -10.29 9.98
C THR A 29 2.20 -9.48 11.25
N ALA A 30 1.20 -8.58 11.30
CA ALA A 30 0.87 -7.79 12.48
C ALA A 30 0.43 -8.67 13.65
N VAL A 31 -0.48 -9.61 13.40
CA VAL A 31 -0.98 -10.56 14.42
C VAL A 31 0.17 -11.37 15.02
N ARG A 32 1.01 -11.98 14.19
CA ARG A 32 2.12 -12.83 14.67
C ARG A 32 3.15 -12.07 15.49
N ARG A 33 3.37 -10.77 15.23
CA ARG A 33 4.27 -9.93 16.05
C ARG A 33 3.76 -9.68 17.45
N GLN A 34 2.44 -9.63 17.64
CA GLN A 34 1.83 -9.40 18.97
C GLN A 34 1.72 -10.69 19.79
N MET A 35 1.95 -11.84 19.17
CA MET A 35 1.92 -13.13 19.85
C MET A 35 3.25 -13.41 20.53
N VAL A 36 3.44 -12.92 21.74
CA VAL A 36 4.61 -13.15 22.57
C VAL A 36 4.46 -14.46 23.34
N GLY A 37 5.45 -15.37 23.28
CA GLY A 37 5.56 -16.47 24.22
C GLY A 37 5.10 -17.85 23.75
N GLY A 38 5.41 -18.26 22.51
CA GLY A 38 5.38 -19.69 22.10
C GLY A 38 3.98 -20.31 21.90
N ASP A 39 2.90 -19.57 22.08
CA ASP A 39 1.54 -20.02 21.78
C ASP A 39 1.23 -19.80 20.29
N ALA A 40 1.41 -20.83 19.50
CA ALA A 40 1.07 -20.80 18.07
C ALA A 40 -0.47 -20.78 17.91
N ALA A 41 -1.08 -19.59 17.78
CA ALA A 41 -2.44 -19.53 17.26
C ALA A 41 -2.41 -19.89 15.77
N CYS A 42 -3.40 -20.66 15.36
CA CYS A 42 -3.64 -20.94 13.96
C CYS A 42 -4.23 -19.67 13.31
N VAL A 43 -3.51 -19.06 12.36
CA VAL A 43 -4.00 -17.93 11.58
C VAL A 43 -4.45 -18.46 10.24
N VAL A 44 -5.73 -18.34 9.95
CA VAL A 44 -6.35 -18.70 8.67
C VAL A 44 -6.60 -17.42 7.89
N LYS A 45 -6.01 -17.31 6.71
CA LYS A 45 -6.26 -16.21 5.76
C LYS A 45 -7.33 -16.64 4.77
N LEU A 46 -8.32 -15.81 4.58
CA LEU A 46 -9.36 -16.00 3.59
C LEU A 46 -9.60 -14.65 2.89
N PRO A 47 -8.67 -14.22 2.00
CA PRO A 47 -8.92 -13.06 1.17
C PRO A 47 -10.22 -13.25 0.40
N MET A 48 -11.02 -12.19 0.32
CA MET A 48 -12.33 -12.24 -0.33
C MET A 48 -12.31 -11.47 -1.64
N ALA A 49 -13.30 -11.77 -2.48
CA ALA A 49 -13.50 -11.15 -3.78
C ALA A 49 -14.91 -10.57 -3.88
N ASP A 50 -15.04 -9.54 -4.72
CA ASP A 50 -16.32 -8.88 -5.05
C ASP A 50 -16.83 -9.25 -6.45
N GLY A 51 -16.20 -10.21 -7.14
CA GLY A 51 -16.50 -10.55 -8.53
C GLY A 51 -15.81 -9.65 -9.56
N GLY A 52 -14.97 -8.72 -9.11
CA GLY A 52 -14.16 -7.89 -9.99
C GLY A 52 -12.76 -8.44 -10.22
N ASP A 53 -11.88 -7.57 -10.72
CA ASP A 53 -10.49 -7.89 -11.07
C ASP A 53 -9.74 -8.52 -9.88
N GLY A 54 -9.11 -9.69 -10.12
CA GLY A 54 -8.39 -10.48 -9.12
C GLY A 54 -9.24 -11.54 -8.39
N SER A 55 -10.52 -11.70 -8.71
CA SER A 55 -11.38 -12.67 -8.05
C SER A 55 -10.97 -14.12 -8.36
N MET A 56 -10.42 -14.39 -9.54
CA MET A 56 -9.96 -15.71 -9.95
C MET A 56 -8.79 -16.19 -9.09
N GLU A 57 -7.84 -15.34 -8.85
CA GLU A 57 -6.67 -15.61 -8.01
C GLU A 57 -7.08 -15.92 -6.57
N VAL A 58 -8.09 -15.22 -6.05
CA VAL A 58 -8.66 -15.46 -4.72
C VAL A 58 -9.31 -16.84 -4.63
N VAL A 59 -10.14 -17.18 -5.61
CA VAL A 59 -10.83 -18.48 -5.66
C VAL A 59 -9.83 -19.63 -5.81
N GLU A 60 -8.86 -19.49 -6.72
CA GLU A 60 -7.82 -20.49 -6.95
C GLU A 60 -6.96 -20.72 -5.69
N ALA A 61 -6.54 -19.63 -5.02
CA ALA A 61 -5.77 -19.74 -3.78
C ALA A 61 -6.56 -20.39 -2.63
N ALA A 62 -7.87 -20.12 -2.53
CA ALA A 62 -8.72 -20.67 -1.48
C ALA A 62 -9.02 -22.17 -1.66
N LEU A 63 -9.12 -22.64 -2.90
CA LEU A 63 -9.56 -24.00 -3.25
C LEU A 63 -8.39 -24.91 -3.69
N GLY A 64 -7.25 -24.34 -4.04
CA GLY A 64 -6.03 -25.08 -4.38
C GLY A 64 -6.26 -26.17 -5.43
N SER A 65 -5.99 -27.44 -5.09
CA SER A 65 -6.18 -28.58 -5.99
C SER A 65 -7.65 -28.93 -6.31
N GLY A 66 -8.60 -28.20 -5.74
CA GLY A 66 -10.04 -28.38 -6.02
C GLY A 66 -10.49 -27.79 -7.36
N CYS A 67 -9.65 -26.99 -8.01
CA CYS A 67 -9.91 -26.41 -9.32
C CYS A 67 -8.70 -26.53 -10.24
N ARG A 68 -8.93 -26.43 -11.56
CA ARG A 68 -7.88 -26.31 -12.57
C ARG A 68 -8.11 -25.12 -13.47
N ARG A 69 -7.04 -24.41 -13.81
CA ARG A 69 -7.07 -23.30 -14.75
C ARG A 69 -6.96 -23.83 -16.18
N VAL A 70 -7.85 -23.39 -17.05
CA VAL A 70 -7.81 -23.64 -18.49
C VAL A 70 -7.68 -22.32 -19.23
N SER A 71 -7.10 -22.34 -20.40
CA SER A 71 -6.99 -21.19 -21.30
C SER A 71 -8.00 -21.36 -22.43
N VAL A 72 -8.77 -20.33 -22.71
CA VAL A 72 -9.84 -20.30 -23.72
C VAL A 72 -9.48 -19.26 -24.78
N ASP A 73 -9.52 -19.66 -26.05
CA ASP A 73 -9.40 -18.74 -27.17
C ASP A 73 -10.68 -17.91 -27.30
N THR A 74 -10.57 -16.60 -27.14
CA THR A 74 -11.70 -15.68 -27.13
C THR A 74 -11.30 -14.30 -27.66
N PHE A 75 -12.10 -13.28 -27.43
CA PHE A 75 -11.87 -11.92 -27.86
C PHE A 75 -11.93 -10.94 -26.69
N ASP A 76 -11.09 -9.91 -26.69
CA ASP A 76 -11.22 -8.84 -25.73
C ASP A 76 -12.39 -7.88 -26.06
N ALA A 77 -12.56 -6.85 -25.24
CA ALA A 77 -13.64 -5.87 -25.43
C ALA A 77 -13.57 -5.12 -26.78
N LEU A 78 -12.44 -5.08 -27.44
CA LEU A 78 -12.23 -4.47 -28.77
C LEU A 78 -12.18 -5.50 -29.91
N MET A 79 -12.63 -6.73 -29.66
CA MET A 79 -12.61 -7.83 -30.63
C MET A 79 -11.21 -8.27 -31.09
N ARG A 80 -10.16 -8.02 -30.28
CA ARG A 80 -8.84 -8.56 -30.53
C ARG A 80 -8.78 -10.01 -30.02
N PRO A 81 -8.25 -10.98 -30.79
CA PRO A 81 -8.08 -12.36 -30.32
C PRO A 81 -7.17 -12.41 -29.08
N ILE A 82 -7.63 -13.11 -28.05
CA ILE A 82 -6.87 -13.32 -26.81
C ILE A 82 -7.06 -14.74 -26.29
N GLN A 83 -6.17 -15.17 -25.40
CA GLN A 83 -6.40 -16.32 -24.55
C GLN A 83 -6.77 -15.83 -23.15
N ALA A 84 -7.95 -16.21 -22.68
CA ALA A 84 -8.45 -15.84 -21.37
C ALA A 84 -8.56 -17.06 -20.44
N PRO A 85 -8.21 -16.92 -19.14
CA PRO A 85 -8.29 -18.01 -18.18
C PRO A 85 -9.74 -18.25 -17.71
N MET A 86 -10.06 -19.51 -17.42
CA MET A 86 -11.26 -19.97 -16.76
C MET A 86 -10.90 -21.03 -15.72
N LEU A 87 -11.55 -21.06 -14.56
CA LEU A 87 -11.40 -22.14 -13.60
C LEU A 87 -12.48 -23.19 -13.78
N LEU A 88 -12.09 -24.46 -13.78
CA LEU A 88 -12.99 -25.59 -13.81
C LEU A 88 -12.90 -26.39 -12.51
N PHE A 89 -14.07 -26.75 -11.99
CA PHE A 89 -14.26 -27.58 -10.80
C PHE A 89 -14.89 -28.91 -11.27
N ASP A 90 -14.04 -29.84 -11.66
CA ASP A 90 -14.45 -31.05 -12.35
C ASP A 90 -15.43 -31.91 -11.50
N ARG A 91 -15.23 -31.94 -10.15
CA ARG A 91 -16.13 -32.69 -9.25
C ARG A 91 -17.55 -32.11 -9.21
N ASP A 92 -17.66 -30.78 -9.30
CA ASP A 92 -18.94 -30.06 -9.17
C ASP A 92 -19.56 -29.72 -10.53
N ARG A 93 -18.87 -30.07 -11.62
CA ARG A 93 -19.23 -29.70 -12.99
C ARG A 93 -19.53 -28.20 -13.09
N GLN A 94 -18.64 -27.39 -12.51
CA GLN A 94 -18.80 -25.96 -12.40
C GLN A 94 -17.63 -25.23 -13.06
N ALA A 95 -17.91 -24.06 -13.66
CA ALA A 95 -16.92 -23.11 -14.12
C ALA A 95 -16.98 -21.82 -13.32
N PHE A 96 -15.83 -21.16 -13.17
CA PHE A 96 -15.76 -19.75 -12.74
C PHE A 96 -15.13 -18.91 -13.85
N ILE A 97 -15.83 -17.84 -14.23
CA ILE A 97 -15.43 -16.89 -15.27
C ILE A 97 -15.32 -15.51 -14.62
N GLU A 98 -14.15 -14.88 -14.73
CA GLU A 98 -13.95 -13.48 -14.35
C GLU A 98 -14.04 -12.61 -15.60
N MET A 99 -15.11 -11.82 -15.72
CA MET A 99 -15.33 -10.95 -16.88
C MET A 99 -14.17 -9.96 -17.09
N ALA A 100 -13.51 -9.51 -16.04
CA ALA A 100 -12.38 -8.59 -16.11
C ALA A 100 -11.17 -9.17 -16.89
N LYS A 101 -11.02 -10.49 -16.98
CA LYS A 101 -10.00 -11.17 -17.79
C LYS A 101 -10.31 -11.22 -19.29
N VAL A 102 -11.51 -10.79 -19.67
CA VAL A 102 -12.00 -10.80 -21.07
C VAL A 102 -12.39 -9.40 -21.52
N CYS A 103 -13.23 -8.72 -20.72
CA CYS A 103 -13.79 -7.42 -21.06
C CYS A 103 -13.41 -6.35 -20.00
N GLY A 104 -12.25 -6.50 -19.35
CA GLY A 104 -11.82 -5.65 -18.23
C GLY A 104 -11.35 -4.27 -18.66
N LEU A 105 -11.64 -3.26 -17.82
CA LEU A 105 -11.19 -1.88 -18.03
C LEU A 105 -9.67 -1.77 -17.94
N THR A 106 -9.03 -2.60 -17.13
CA THR A 106 -7.58 -2.67 -16.94
C THR A 106 -6.84 -3.25 -18.16
N MET A 107 -7.56 -3.97 -19.04
CA MET A 107 -7.02 -4.49 -20.30
C MET A 107 -6.87 -3.42 -21.39
N LEU A 108 -7.51 -2.25 -21.20
CA LEU A 108 -7.51 -1.16 -22.17
C LEU A 108 -6.61 -0.02 -21.70
N ALA A 109 -5.74 0.45 -22.59
CA ALA A 109 -5.01 1.70 -22.36
C ALA A 109 -6.02 2.85 -22.18
N PRO A 110 -5.71 3.90 -21.40
CA PRO A 110 -6.63 5.05 -21.23
C PRO A 110 -7.14 5.66 -22.54
N THR A 111 -6.32 5.65 -23.59
CA THR A 111 -6.65 6.15 -24.93
C THR A 111 -7.56 5.21 -25.74
N GLU A 112 -7.68 3.94 -25.35
CA GLU A 112 -8.53 2.95 -26.00
C GLU A 112 -9.92 2.87 -25.39
N ARG A 113 -10.12 3.51 -24.21
CA ARG A 113 -11.39 3.47 -23.48
C ARG A 113 -12.47 4.23 -24.21
N ASN A 114 -13.36 3.49 -24.85
CA ASN A 114 -14.51 4.02 -25.57
C ASN A 114 -15.68 3.03 -25.50
N PRO A 115 -16.67 3.24 -24.61
CA PRO A 115 -17.76 2.28 -24.40
C PRO A 115 -18.74 2.18 -25.58
N GLU A 116 -18.65 3.03 -26.60
CA GLU A 116 -19.39 2.84 -27.87
C GLU A 116 -18.79 1.73 -28.75
N LYS A 117 -17.50 1.42 -28.55
CA LYS A 117 -16.73 0.47 -29.38
C LYS A 117 -16.49 -0.87 -28.67
N THR A 118 -16.73 -0.95 -27.38
CA THR A 118 -16.48 -2.15 -26.61
C THR A 118 -17.68 -3.08 -26.63
N THR A 119 -17.42 -4.40 -26.58
CA THR A 119 -18.43 -5.46 -26.64
C THR A 119 -18.16 -6.55 -25.62
N THR A 120 -19.23 -7.23 -25.21
CA THR A 120 -19.21 -8.39 -24.31
C THR A 120 -19.13 -9.73 -25.07
N TYR A 121 -18.83 -9.72 -26.36
CA TYR A 121 -18.82 -10.91 -27.22
C TYR A 121 -17.90 -12.00 -26.65
N GLY A 122 -16.70 -11.66 -26.26
CA GLY A 122 -15.74 -12.62 -25.68
C GLY A 122 -16.24 -13.31 -24.41
N LEU A 123 -17.03 -12.61 -23.56
CA LEU A 123 -17.69 -13.25 -22.41
C LEU A 123 -18.70 -14.32 -22.83
N GLY A 124 -19.44 -14.08 -23.88
CA GLY A 124 -20.35 -15.07 -24.44
C GLY A 124 -19.63 -16.33 -24.96
N VAL A 125 -18.46 -16.16 -25.59
CA VAL A 125 -17.57 -17.26 -25.99
C VAL A 125 -17.11 -18.06 -24.77
N MET A 126 -16.69 -17.39 -23.67
CA MET A 126 -16.28 -18.07 -22.44
C MET A 126 -17.39 -18.90 -21.81
N ILE A 127 -18.64 -18.40 -21.83
CA ILE A 127 -19.81 -19.13 -21.34
C ILE A 127 -20.07 -20.35 -22.20
N ALA A 128 -20.02 -20.21 -23.52
CA ALA A 128 -20.17 -21.33 -24.45
C ALA A 128 -19.10 -22.41 -24.22
N GLU A 129 -17.87 -22.01 -24.04
CA GLU A 129 -16.76 -22.92 -23.77
C GLU A 129 -16.93 -23.68 -22.45
N ALA A 130 -17.42 -23.01 -21.39
CA ALA A 130 -17.77 -23.69 -20.14
C ALA A 130 -18.84 -24.77 -20.35
N MET A 131 -19.84 -24.51 -21.21
CA MET A 131 -20.87 -25.48 -21.57
C MET A 131 -20.28 -26.65 -22.38
N MET A 132 -19.36 -26.39 -23.31
CA MET A 132 -18.64 -27.43 -24.06
C MET A 132 -17.79 -28.33 -23.17
N HIS A 133 -17.24 -27.78 -22.08
CA HIS A 133 -16.59 -28.57 -21.02
C HIS A 133 -17.56 -29.36 -20.14
N GLY A 134 -18.87 -29.32 -20.42
CA GLY A 134 -19.91 -30.06 -19.69
C GLY A 134 -20.22 -29.48 -18.31
N CYS A 135 -19.96 -28.19 -18.08
CA CYS A 135 -20.33 -27.55 -16.84
C CYS A 135 -21.84 -27.36 -16.72
N GLU A 136 -22.41 -27.81 -15.61
CA GLU A 136 -23.83 -27.65 -15.27
C GLU A 136 -24.08 -26.39 -14.46
N ARG A 137 -23.01 -25.79 -13.87
CA ARG A 137 -23.06 -24.56 -13.14
C ARG A 137 -21.96 -23.60 -13.62
N ILE A 138 -22.31 -22.34 -13.79
CA ILE A 138 -21.35 -21.29 -14.18
C ILE A 138 -21.48 -20.13 -13.20
N VAL A 139 -20.38 -19.81 -12.56
CA VAL A 139 -20.24 -18.63 -11.70
C VAL A 139 -19.52 -17.55 -12.49
N ILE A 140 -20.07 -16.34 -12.51
CA ILE A 140 -19.52 -15.23 -13.28
C ILE A 140 -19.30 -14.03 -12.36
N GLY A 141 -18.05 -13.57 -12.24
CA GLY A 141 -17.74 -12.28 -11.65
C GLY A 141 -17.78 -11.18 -12.71
N ILE A 142 -18.65 -10.18 -12.55
CA ILE A 142 -18.89 -9.14 -13.58
C ILE A 142 -18.29 -7.77 -13.24
N GLY A 143 -17.54 -7.63 -12.15
CA GLY A 143 -16.88 -6.39 -11.78
C GLY A 143 -15.75 -5.99 -12.73
N GLY A 144 -15.38 -4.70 -12.74
CA GLY A 144 -14.22 -4.20 -13.49
C GLY A 144 -14.38 -4.09 -15.01
N SER A 145 -15.60 -4.12 -15.56
CA SER A 145 -15.89 -4.13 -16.99
C SER A 145 -15.57 -2.82 -17.72
N ALA A 146 -15.16 -2.94 -19.00
CA ALA A 146 -14.95 -1.82 -19.93
C ALA A 146 -16.16 -1.54 -20.85
N THR A 147 -17.18 -2.41 -20.82
CA THR A 147 -18.27 -2.46 -21.79
C THR A 147 -19.52 -1.72 -21.33
N ASN A 148 -20.34 -1.27 -22.28
CA ASN A 148 -21.66 -0.66 -22.06
C ASN A 148 -22.62 -1.03 -23.21
N ASP A 149 -22.63 -2.30 -23.59
CA ASP A 149 -23.43 -2.82 -24.71
C ASP A 149 -24.69 -3.56 -24.26
N GLY A 150 -25.07 -3.53 -22.97
CA GLY A 150 -26.24 -4.21 -22.45
C GLY A 150 -26.13 -5.75 -22.48
N GLY A 151 -24.94 -6.30 -22.75
CA GLY A 151 -24.75 -7.72 -22.99
C GLY A 151 -25.11 -8.15 -24.43
N GLU A 152 -25.27 -7.19 -25.36
CA GLU A 152 -25.58 -7.47 -26.77
C GLU A 152 -24.59 -8.45 -27.41
N GLY A 153 -23.28 -8.19 -27.20
CA GLY A 153 -22.23 -9.06 -27.72
C GLY A 153 -22.27 -10.47 -27.13
N LEU A 154 -22.50 -10.59 -25.83
CA LEU A 154 -22.63 -11.86 -25.12
C LEU A 154 -23.79 -12.70 -25.72
N LEU A 155 -24.98 -12.11 -25.84
CA LEU A 155 -26.14 -12.79 -26.39
C LEU A 155 -25.92 -13.21 -27.85
N LYS A 156 -25.24 -12.36 -28.63
CA LYS A 156 -24.88 -12.66 -30.02
C LYS A 156 -23.93 -13.86 -30.12
N ALA A 157 -22.86 -13.88 -29.33
CA ALA A 157 -21.92 -15.00 -29.32
C ALA A 157 -22.58 -16.32 -28.97
N LEU A 158 -23.43 -16.34 -27.95
CA LEU A 158 -24.18 -17.51 -27.56
C LEU A 158 -25.15 -17.99 -28.66
N GLN A 159 -25.80 -17.07 -29.38
CA GLN A 159 -26.66 -17.42 -30.51
C GLN A 159 -25.89 -18.02 -31.68
N GLU A 160 -24.68 -17.50 -31.97
CA GLU A 160 -23.84 -18.01 -33.06
C GLU A 160 -23.34 -19.43 -32.76
N VAL A 161 -22.90 -19.69 -31.53
CA VAL A 161 -22.48 -21.03 -31.08
C VAL A 161 -23.68 -22.00 -31.17
N ASN A 162 -24.86 -21.61 -30.69
CA ASN A 162 -26.04 -22.46 -30.72
C ASN A 162 -26.50 -22.83 -32.14
N LYS A 163 -26.31 -21.95 -33.12
CA LYS A 163 -26.60 -22.25 -34.54
C LYS A 163 -25.68 -23.30 -35.12
N ASN A 164 -24.42 -23.31 -34.69
CA ASN A 164 -23.36 -24.16 -35.22
C ASN A 164 -23.32 -25.54 -34.54
N GLU A 165 -23.71 -25.61 -33.25
CA GLU A 165 -23.59 -26.80 -32.41
C GLU A 165 -24.89 -27.07 -31.62
N ARG A 166 -25.92 -27.56 -32.34
CA ARG A 166 -27.30 -27.79 -31.82
C ARG A 166 -27.41 -28.73 -30.62
N GLU A 167 -26.38 -29.50 -30.31
CA GLU A 167 -26.38 -30.48 -29.21
C GLU A 167 -25.95 -29.93 -27.85
N ILE A 168 -25.31 -28.75 -27.80
CA ILE A 168 -24.76 -28.18 -26.56
C ILE A 168 -25.87 -27.72 -25.60
N TRP A 169 -26.99 -27.29 -26.12
CA TRP A 169 -28.10 -26.70 -25.35
C TRP A 169 -29.10 -27.71 -24.76
N GLY A 170 -28.75 -28.99 -24.68
CA GLY A 170 -29.65 -30.01 -24.13
C GLY A 170 -30.13 -29.75 -22.71
N ARG A 171 -29.30 -29.04 -21.90
CA ARG A 171 -29.67 -28.53 -20.58
C ARG A 171 -28.92 -27.22 -20.30
N ALA A 172 -29.65 -26.12 -20.17
CA ALA A 172 -29.08 -24.83 -19.83
C ALA A 172 -28.38 -24.92 -18.46
N PRO A 173 -27.15 -24.40 -18.31
CA PRO A 173 -26.45 -24.38 -17.02
C PRO A 173 -27.15 -23.42 -16.03
N VAL A 174 -27.01 -23.70 -14.75
CA VAL A 174 -27.40 -22.75 -13.72
C VAL A 174 -26.30 -21.67 -13.65
N ILE A 175 -26.68 -20.44 -13.94
CA ILE A 175 -25.73 -19.30 -13.92
C ILE A 175 -25.97 -18.50 -12.65
N THR A 176 -24.89 -18.24 -11.90
CA THR A 176 -24.89 -17.35 -10.74
C THR A 176 -23.88 -16.23 -10.96
N VAL A 177 -24.28 -15.00 -10.72
CA VAL A 177 -23.50 -13.79 -11.02
C VAL A 177 -23.17 -13.05 -9.73
N ALA A 178 -21.90 -12.81 -9.49
CA ALA A 178 -21.46 -11.93 -8.41
C ALA A 178 -21.72 -10.47 -8.78
N CYS A 179 -22.64 -9.82 -8.07
CA CYS A 179 -23.08 -8.45 -8.32
C CYS A 179 -23.24 -7.70 -7.01
N ASP A 180 -22.42 -6.68 -6.78
CA ASP A 180 -22.39 -5.87 -5.55
C ASP A 180 -22.99 -4.47 -5.75
N VAL A 181 -23.78 -4.29 -6.81
CA VAL A 181 -24.45 -3.02 -7.11
C VAL A 181 -25.93 -3.25 -7.43
N ASP A 182 -26.78 -2.31 -7.05
CA ASP A 182 -28.24 -2.38 -7.25
C ASP A 182 -28.71 -1.47 -8.39
N ASN A 183 -27.80 -0.85 -9.14
CA ASN A 183 -28.14 0.06 -10.23
C ASN A 183 -29.01 -0.63 -11.28
N PRO A 184 -30.13 -0.03 -11.69
CA PRO A 184 -30.98 -0.54 -12.78
C PRO A 184 -30.24 -0.39 -14.12
N LEU A 185 -30.82 -0.97 -15.17
CA LEU A 185 -30.23 -0.89 -16.51
C LEU A 185 -30.26 0.55 -17.06
N LEU A 186 -31.38 1.25 -16.92
CA LEU A 186 -31.65 2.55 -17.53
C LEU A 186 -31.88 3.66 -16.49
N GLY A 187 -31.82 4.90 -16.95
CA GLY A 187 -32.14 6.10 -16.16
C GLY A 187 -30.96 6.74 -15.47
N PRO A 188 -31.18 7.78 -14.63
CA PRO A 188 -30.12 8.56 -14.03
C PRO A 188 -29.19 7.74 -13.12
N ASP A 189 -29.71 6.68 -12.51
CA ASP A 189 -28.95 5.74 -11.68
C ASP A 189 -28.57 4.46 -12.45
N GLY A 190 -28.79 4.45 -13.77
CA GLY A 190 -28.58 3.29 -14.65
C GLY A 190 -27.13 3.06 -15.06
N ALA A 191 -26.92 1.96 -15.76
CA ALA A 191 -25.62 1.47 -16.23
C ALA A 191 -24.79 2.54 -16.93
N THR A 192 -25.37 3.22 -17.90
CA THR A 192 -24.71 4.20 -18.75
C THR A 192 -24.33 5.46 -17.97
N MET A 193 -25.28 6.02 -17.24
CA MET A 193 -25.11 7.33 -16.58
C MET A 193 -24.12 7.24 -15.41
N VAL A 194 -24.16 6.15 -14.64
CA VAL A 194 -23.30 5.95 -13.47
C VAL A 194 -21.90 5.48 -13.86
N TYR A 195 -21.79 4.51 -14.78
CA TYR A 195 -20.52 3.84 -15.06
C TYR A 195 -19.86 4.24 -16.38
N GLY A 196 -20.59 4.92 -17.28
CA GLY A 196 -20.06 5.38 -18.56
C GLY A 196 -18.86 6.33 -18.47
N PRO A 197 -18.87 7.34 -17.57
CA PRO A 197 -17.74 8.26 -17.44
C PRO A 197 -16.41 7.60 -17.15
N GLN A 198 -16.35 6.64 -16.22
CA GLN A 198 -15.11 5.92 -15.89
C GLN A 198 -14.60 5.02 -17.04
N LYS A 199 -15.49 4.66 -17.99
CA LYS A 199 -15.17 3.87 -19.19
C LYS A 199 -14.77 4.74 -20.38
N GLY A 200 -14.71 6.07 -20.19
CA GLY A 200 -14.27 7.04 -21.19
C GLY A 200 -15.38 7.76 -21.94
N ALA A 201 -16.65 7.68 -21.47
CA ALA A 201 -17.75 8.42 -22.09
C ALA A 201 -17.77 9.89 -21.66
N ASP A 202 -17.87 10.79 -22.61
CA ASP A 202 -18.25 12.18 -22.39
C ASP A 202 -19.79 12.34 -22.36
N ALA A 203 -20.28 13.54 -22.01
CA ALA A 203 -21.71 13.79 -21.85
C ALA A 203 -22.53 13.48 -23.13
N ALA A 204 -22.01 13.82 -24.31
CA ALA A 204 -22.69 13.56 -25.58
C ALA A 204 -22.71 12.04 -25.90
N MET A 205 -21.64 11.33 -25.54
CA MET A 205 -21.57 9.87 -25.69
C MET A 205 -22.55 9.18 -24.73
N LEU A 206 -22.67 9.65 -23.48
CA LEU A 206 -23.64 9.10 -22.52
C LEU A 206 -25.06 9.12 -23.06
N GLU A 207 -25.50 10.23 -23.67
CA GLU A 207 -26.83 10.31 -24.26
C GLU A 207 -27.04 9.35 -25.44
N ARG A 208 -26.01 9.12 -26.26
CA ARG A 208 -26.09 8.16 -27.38
C ARG A 208 -26.12 6.73 -26.88
N LEU A 209 -25.28 6.42 -25.90
CA LEU A 209 -25.23 5.10 -25.27
C LEU A 209 -26.53 4.74 -24.58
N GLU A 210 -27.13 5.71 -23.83
CA GLU A 210 -28.40 5.50 -23.15
C GLU A 210 -29.53 5.17 -24.17
N ARG A 211 -29.65 5.95 -25.23
CA ARG A 211 -30.61 5.68 -26.30
C ARG A 211 -30.36 4.36 -27.01
N ARG A 212 -29.10 3.92 -27.17
CA ARG A 212 -28.76 2.59 -27.70
C ARG A 212 -29.21 1.51 -26.73
N MET A 213 -28.93 1.71 -25.44
CA MET A 213 -29.32 0.76 -24.39
C MET A 213 -30.82 0.60 -24.30
N GLU A 214 -31.60 1.70 -24.34
CA GLU A 214 -33.07 1.65 -24.36
C GLU A 214 -33.61 0.84 -25.50
N ARG A 215 -33.12 1.06 -26.72
CA ARG A 215 -33.56 0.28 -27.92
C ARG A 215 -33.21 -1.20 -27.78
N PHE A 216 -31.97 -1.49 -27.42
CA PHE A 216 -31.53 -2.87 -27.25
C PHE A 216 -32.29 -3.57 -26.14
N ALA A 217 -32.55 -2.94 -25.00
CA ALA A 217 -33.34 -3.51 -23.91
C ALA A 217 -34.77 -3.86 -24.35
N ALA A 218 -35.43 -2.98 -25.14
CA ALA A 218 -36.75 -3.22 -25.69
C ALA A 218 -36.74 -4.38 -26.68
N GLU A 219 -35.79 -4.42 -27.63
CA GLU A 219 -35.66 -5.46 -28.64
C GLU A 219 -35.33 -6.82 -28.01
N ALA A 220 -34.42 -6.86 -27.06
CA ALA A 220 -34.01 -8.06 -26.37
C ALA A 220 -34.97 -8.48 -25.25
N GLY A 221 -35.92 -7.63 -24.84
CA GLY A 221 -36.85 -7.89 -23.73
C GLY A 221 -36.13 -8.02 -22.38
N LEU A 222 -35.21 -7.09 -22.08
CA LEU A 222 -34.51 -7.04 -20.83
C LEU A 222 -35.33 -6.34 -19.73
N ASP A 223 -35.22 -6.79 -18.49
CA ASP A 223 -35.81 -6.11 -17.35
C ASP A 223 -34.99 -4.86 -17.02
N THR A 224 -35.53 -3.69 -17.34
CA THR A 224 -34.83 -2.41 -17.16
C THR A 224 -34.83 -1.90 -15.72
N ALA A 225 -35.70 -2.43 -14.86
CA ALA A 225 -35.84 -2.05 -13.45
C ALA A 225 -35.16 -3.04 -12.49
N LEU A 226 -34.59 -4.13 -13.01
CA LEU A 226 -33.93 -5.16 -12.21
C LEU A 226 -32.81 -4.55 -11.36
N PRO A 227 -32.83 -4.69 -10.03
CA PRO A 227 -31.70 -4.32 -9.20
C PRO A 227 -30.44 -5.10 -9.63
N GLY A 228 -29.34 -4.40 -9.87
CA GLY A 228 -28.12 -5.01 -10.43
C GLY A 228 -28.15 -5.23 -11.94
N GLY A 229 -29.27 -4.97 -12.62
CA GLY A 229 -29.37 -5.12 -14.08
C GLY A 229 -28.39 -4.23 -14.83
N GLY A 230 -28.05 -3.05 -14.28
CA GLY A 230 -27.06 -2.13 -14.83
C GLY A 230 -25.60 -2.53 -14.60
N ALA A 231 -25.35 -3.53 -13.79
CA ALA A 231 -23.99 -3.99 -13.51
C ALA A 231 -23.25 -4.36 -14.81
N ALA A 232 -21.97 -4.04 -14.85
CA ALA A 232 -21.09 -4.31 -15.99
C ALA A 232 -21.59 -3.74 -17.33
N GLY A 233 -22.31 -2.60 -17.30
CA GLY A 233 -22.83 -1.98 -18.52
C GLY A 233 -24.00 -2.73 -19.13
N GLY A 234 -24.82 -3.33 -18.27
CA GLY A 234 -26.05 -4.04 -18.65
C GLY A 234 -25.90 -5.56 -18.76
N VAL A 235 -24.74 -6.12 -18.52
CA VAL A 235 -24.49 -7.58 -18.50
C VAL A 235 -25.38 -8.28 -17.46
N GLY A 236 -25.60 -7.63 -16.29
CA GLY A 236 -26.49 -8.14 -15.27
C GLY A 236 -27.90 -8.47 -15.82
N ALA A 237 -28.51 -7.52 -16.54
CA ALA A 237 -29.82 -7.72 -17.15
C ALA A 237 -29.82 -8.82 -18.24
N ALA A 238 -28.77 -8.86 -19.08
CA ALA A 238 -28.64 -9.89 -20.12
C ALA A 238 -28.50 -11.30 -19.53
N LEU A 239 -27.67 -11.47 -18.49
CA LEU A 239 -27.50 -12.75 -17.82
C LEU A 239 -28.77 -13.17 -17.05
N HIS A 240 -29.47 -12.22 -16.42
CA HIS A 240 -30.74 -12.49 -15.77
C HIS A 240 -31.78 -13.00 -16.76
N LYS A 241 -31.86 -12.43 -17.99
CA LYS A 241 -32.72 -12.92 -19.07
C LYS A 241 -32.39 -14.37 -19.46
N LEU A 242 -31.16 -14.80 -19.31
CA LEU A 242 -30.74 -16.19 -19.52
C LEU A 242 -31.05 -17.10 -18.31
N GLY A 243 -31.72 -16.58 -17.28
CA GLY A 243 -32.08 -17.30 -16.06
C GLY A 243 -31.02 -17.24 -14.97
N ALA A 244 -30.04 -16.34 -15.07
CA ALA A 244 -29.04 -16.18 -14.03
C ALA A 244 -29.61 -15.51 -12.77
N GLU A 245 -29.10 -15.95 -11.60
CA GLU A 245 -29.33 -15.31 -10.32
C GLU A 245 -28.21 -14.32 -10.03
N LEU A 246 -28.55 -13.06 -9.70
CA LEU A 246 -27.61 -12.04 -9.25
C LEU A 246 -27.54 -12.11 -7.72
N VAL A 247 -26.35 -12.32 -7.19
CA VAL A 247 -26.11 -12.44 -5.73
C VAL A 247 -24.93 -11.58 -5.31
N PRO A 248 -24.91 -11.09 -4.06
CA PRO A 248 -23.75 -10.37 -3.53
C PRO A 248 -22.48 -11.21 -3.63
N GLY A 249 -21.38 -10.60 -4.11
CA GLY A 249 -20.11 -11.30 -4.32
C GLY A 249 -19.59 -11.96 -3.04
N TRP A 250 -19.65 -11.27 -1.90
CA TRP A 250 -19.21 -11.85 -0.63
C TRP A 250 -19.96 -13.15 -0.25
N LYS A 251 -21.26 -13.25 -0.59
CA LYS A 251 -22.06 -14.44 -0.33
C LYS A 251 -21.61 -15.59 -1.21
N LEU A 252 -21.52 -15.33 -2.51
CA LEU A 252 -21.11 -16.33 -3.50
C LEU A 252 -19.70 -16.87 -3.22
N PHE A 253 -18.73 -15.99 -3.06
CA PHE A 253 -17.35 -16.40 -2.76
C PHE A 253 -17.22 -16.97 -1.34
N GLY A 254 -18.02 -16.50 -0.40
CA GLY A 254 -18.09 -17.04 0.96
C GLY A 254 -18.58 -18.49 0.96
N GLU A 255 -19.59 -18.82 0.17
CA GLU A 255 -20.08 -20.19 0.00
C GLU A 255 -19.02 -21.08 -0.67
N MET A 256 -18.40 -20.60 -1.75
CA MET A 256 -17.34 -21.33 -2.46
C MET A 256 -16.12 -21.63 -1.59
N THR A 257 -15.79 -20.73 -0.68
CA THR A 257 -14.55 -20.82 0.15
C THR A 257 -14.78 -21.32 1.58
N GLY A 258 -16.03 -21.64 1.95
CA GLY A 258 -16.38 -22.11 3.30
C GLY A 258 -16.22 -21.04 4.37
N LEU A 259 -16.59 -19.78 4.08
CA LEU A 259 -16.48 -18.65 5.00
C LEU A 259 -17.25 -18.89 6.29
N GLU A 260 -18.47 -19.42 6.21
CA GLU A 260 -19.31 -19.61 7.37
C GLU A 260 -18.71 -20.62 8.37
N GLU A 261 -18.22 -21.75 7.88
CA GLU A 261 -17.56 -22.78 8.69
C GLU A 261 -16.28 -22.22 9.35
N LYS A 262 -15.51 -21.44 8.60
CA LYS A 262 -14.29 -20.82 9.14
C LYS A 262 -14.61 -19.78 10.21
N ILE A 263 -15.67 -18.97 10.03
CA ILE A 263 -16.14 -18.05 11.07
C ILE A 263 -16.62 -18.84 12.29
N ALA A 264 -17.37 -19.94 12.12
CA ALA A 264 -17.83 -20.76 13.23
C ALA A 264 -16.68 -21.30 14.07
N GLN A 265 -15.56 -21.69 13.45
CA GLN A 265 -14.37 -22.26 14.11
C GLN A 265 -13.41 -21.21 14.69
N ALA A 266 -13.45 -19.96 14.23
CA ALA A 266 -12.53 -18.92 14.68
C ALA A 266 -12.87 -18.43 16.10
N ASP A 267 -11.85 -18.18 16.92
CA ASP A 267 -12.00 -17.47 18.20
C ASP A 267 -12.03 -15.95 18.00
N PHE A 268 -11.32 -15.48 16.96
CA PHE A 268 -11.19 -14.07 16.63
C PHE A 268 -11.29 -13.86 15.13
N VAL A 269 -12.06 -12.85 14.69
CA VAL A 269 -12.28 -12.54 13.28
C VAL A 269 -11.82 -11.12 12.99
N ILE A 270 -10.95 -10.98 11.99
CA ILE A 270 -10.51 -9.70 11.44
C ILE A 270 -11.05 -9.61 10.02
N THR A 271 -11.78 -8.55 9.72
CA THR A 271 -12.21 -8.21 8.37
C THR A 271 -11.75 -6.81 8.01
N GLY A 272 -11.89 -6.40 6.75
CA GLY A 272 -11.48 -5.04 6.38
C GLY A 272 -11.68 -4.73 4.92
N GLU A 273 -11.57 -3.44 4.62
CA GLU A 273 -11.69 -2.87 3.29
C GLU A 273 -10.97 -1.52 3.21
N GLY A 274 -10.75 -0.99 1.99
CA GLY A 274 -10.06 0.29 1.82
C GLY A 274 -10.78 1.48 2.44
N ARG A 275 -12.12 1.54 2.34
CA ARG A 275 -12.94 2.64 2.89
C ARG A 275 -14.15 2.08 3.60
N PHE A 276 -14.20 2.30 4.90
CA PHE A 276 -15.28 1.86 5.77
C PHE A 276 -16.30 2.99 5.98
N ASP A 277 -17.45 2.87 5.33
CA ASP A 277 -18.54 3.85 5.34
C ASP A 277 -19.93 3.18 5.48
N GLY A 278 -21.02 3.94 5.24
CA GLY A 278 -22.38 3.42 5.37
C GLY A 278 -22.68 2.23 4.46
N GLN A 279 -22.12 2.19 3.26
CA GLN A 279 -22.30 1.08 2.32
C GLN A 279 -21.61 -0.20 2.81
N SER A 280 -20.55 -0.07 3.61
CA SER A 280 -19.85 -1.21 4.21
C SER A 280 -20.73 -2.03 5.15
N LEU A 281 -21.76 -1.41 5.72
CA LEU A 281 -22.75 -2.05 6.60
C LEU A 281 -24.00 -2.53 5.85
N ASP A 282 -24.04 -2.33 4.51
CA ASP A 282 -25.18 -2.67 3.67
C ASP A 282 -24.71 -3.50 2.45
N GLY A 283 -25.01 -4.79 2.48
CA GLY A 283 -24.82 -5.72 1.36
C GLY A 283 -23.40 -6.15 1.01
N LYS A 284 -22.34 -5.48 1.54
CA LYS A 284 -20.93 -5.78 1.22
C LYS A 284 -20.29 -6.80 2.18
N LEU A 285 -19.01 -7.13 1.93
CA LEU A 285 -18.26 -8.13 2.71
C LEU A 285 -18.34 -7.90 4.22
N VAL A 286 -18.10 -6.68 4.70
CA VAL A 286 -18.13 -6.38 6.15
C VAL A 286 -19.51 -6.69 6.74
N ALA A 287 -20.60 -6.31 6.04
CA ALA A 287 -21.98 -6.63 6.45
C ALA A 287 -22.23 -8.15 6.47
N GLY A 288 -21.72 -8.87 5.48
CA GLY A 288 -21.81 -10.33 5.42
C GLY A 288 -21.07 -11.01 6.57
N VAL A 289 -19.82 -10.62 6.83
CA VAL A 289 -19.02 -11.11 7.96
C VAL A 289 -19.71 -10.79 9.29
N LEU A 290 -20.27 -9.60 9.45
CA LEU A 290 -21.05 -9.22 10.63
C LEU A 290 -22.26 -10.12 10.86
N THR A 291 -22.99 -10.41 9.78
CA THR A 291 -24.19 -11.28 9.83
C THR A 291 -23.80 -12.68 10.29
N LEU A 292 -22.74 -13.25 9.70
CA LEU A 292 -22.25 -14.58 10.09
C LEU A 292 -21.66 -14.55 11.52
N CYS A 293 -20.89 -13.54 11.88
CA CYS A 293 -20.36 -13.40 13.24
C CYS A 293 -21.46 -13.34 14.28
N ARG A 294 -22.55 -12.60 14.03
CA ARG A 294 -23.72 -12.56 14.93
C ARG A 294 -24.36 -13.94 15.11
N LYS A 295 -24.50 -14.72 14.05
CA LYS A 295 -25.03 -16.09 14.08
C LYS A 295 -24.25 -16.97 15.07
N TYR A 296 -22.94 -16.76 15.20
CA TYR A 296 -22.05 -17.53 16.07
C TYR A 296 -21.62 -16.77 17.34
N GLY A 297 -22.30 -15.68 17.69
CA GLY A 297 -22.05 -14.91 18.92
C GLY A 297 -20.68 -14.21 18.95
N LYS A 298 -20.11 -13.90 17.79
CA LYS A 298 -18.77 -13.29 17.65
C LYS A 298 -18.89 -11.82 17.28
N LYS A 299 -17.83 -11.06 17.58
CA LYS A 299 -17.72 -9.65 17.22
C LYS A 299 -16.41 -9.46 16.46
N PRO A 300 -16.46 -9.16 15.15
CA PRO A 300 -15.25 -8.97 14.37
C PRO A 300 -14.59 -7.63 14.69
N VAL A 301 -13.30 -7.56 14.40
CA VAL A 301 -12.54 -6.32 14.28
C VAL A 301 -12.49 -5.94 12.80
N VAL A 302 -12.65 -4.64 12.50
CA VAL A 302 -12.52 -4.09 11.15
C VAL A 302 -11.21 -3.32 11.05
N VAL A 303 -10.42 -3.63 10.01
CA VAL A 303 -9.23 -2.86 9.64
C VAL A 303 -9.49 -2.19 8.29
N CYS A 304 -9.26 -0.89 8.18
CA CYS A 304 -9.57 -0.14 6.96
C CYS A 304 -8.52 0.92 6.63
N GLY A 305 -8.46 1.34 5.38
CA GLY A 305 -7.65 2.49 4.98
C GLY A 305 -8.19 3.77 5.63
N GLN A 306 -9.47 4.04 5.48
CA GLN A 306 -10.17 5.18 6.07
C GLN A 306 -11.51 4.75 6.68
N SER A 307 -11.81 5.24 7.88
CA SER A 307 -13.13 5.07 8.52
C SER A 307 -13.90 6.39 8.52
N LEU A 308 -15.12 6.37 7.97
CA LEU A 308 -16.03 7.52 7.94
C LEU A 308 -17.20 7.35 8.93
N LEU A 309 -17.33 6.18 9.57
CA LEU A 309 -18.42 5.90 10.49
C LEU A 309 -18.07 6.29 11.92
N PRO A 310 -18.99 6.98 12.64
CA PRO A 310 -18.85 7.25 14.07
C PRO A 310 -18.79 5.96 14.90
N VAL A 311 -18.08 6.02 16.01
CA VAL A 311 -17.94 4.90 16.97
C VAL A 311 -19.30 4.32 17.41
N SER A 312 -20.29 5.19 17.65
CA SER A 312 -21.64 4.79 18.05
C SER A 312 -22.34 3.92 17.00
N VAL A 313 -22.10 4.17 15.71
CA VAL A 313 -22.73 3.44 14.58
C VAL A 313 -22.15 2.04 14.50
N TRP A 314 -20.83 1.88 14.38
CA TRP A 314 -20.25 0.57 14.19
C TRP A 314 -20.31 -0.31 15.47
N ARG A 315 -20.27 0.27 16.68
CA ARG A 315 -20.52 -0.49 17.91
C ARG A 315 -21.95 -1.04 17.97
N LYS A 316 -22.95 -0.23 17.57
CA LYS A 316 -24.34 -0.69 17.45
C LYS A 316 -24.47 -1.81 16.41
N ALA A 317 -23.67 -1.76 15.35
CA ALA A 317 -23.61 -2.83 14.34
C ALA A 317 -22.98 -4.14 14.87
N GLY A 318 -22.37 -4.15 16.06
CA GLY A 318 -21.78 -5.35 16.66
C GLY A 318 -20.31 -5.57 16.34
N ILE A 319 -19.60 -4.54 15.84
CA ILE A 319 -18.15 -4.56 15.64
C ILE A 319 -17.45 -4.35 16.97
N ALA A 320 -16.40 -5.13 17.24
CA ALA A 320 -15.62 -5.03 18.47
C ALA A 320 -14.78 -3.77 18.50
N ASP A 321 -14.05 -3.52 17.40
CA ASP A 321 -13.22 -2.33 17.22
C ASP A 321 -12.96 -2.05 15.73
N VAL A 322 -12.53 -0.80 15.42
CA VAL A 322 -12.19 -0.34 14.06
C VAL A 322 -10.84 0.32 14.09
N TYR A 323 -9.90 -0.21 13.31
CA TYR A 323 -8.57 0.35 13.10
C TYR A 323 -8.45 0.93 11.70
N SER A 324 -8.16 2.22 11.60
CA SER A 324 -8.01 2.93 10.33
C SER A 324 -6.58 3.39 10.15
N LEU A 325 -6.03 3.23 8.93
CA LEU A 325 -4.67 3.70 8.62
C LEU A 325 -4.56 5.22 8.76
N THR A 326 -5.61 5.97 8.43
CA THR A 326 -5.63 7.43 8.60
C THR A 326 -5.64 7.89 10.07
N GLN A 327 -5.84 7.00 11.03
CA GLN A 327 -5.62 7.28 12.46
C GLN A 327 -4.14 7.20 12.83
N VAL A 328 -3.37 6.37 12.15
CA VAL A 328 -1.94 6.13 12.37
C VAL A 328 -1.07 7.08 11.54
N GLU A 329 -1.40 7.24 10.27
CA GLU A 329 -0.72 8.11 9.32
C GLU A 329 -1.68 9.20 8.82
N LYS A 330 -1.31 10.47 9.00
CA LYS A 330 -2.17 11.61 8.64
C LYS A 330 -2.05 12.00 7.17
N ASP A 331 -0.93 11.66 6.53
CA ASP A 331 -0.74 11.88 5.10
C ASP A 331 -1.44 10.77 4.32
N PHE A 332 -2.52 11.13 3.63
CA PHE A 332 -3.32 10.20 2.82
C PHE A 332 -2.49 9.56 1.69
N SER A 333 -1.58 10.32 1.08
CA SER A 333 -0.70 9.80 0.02
C SER A 333 0.17 8.67 0.58
N ARG A 334 0.73 8.84 1.77
CA ARG A 334 1.50 7.80 2.47
C ARG A 334 0.64 6.62 2.91
N CYS A 335 -0.61 6.84 3.31
CA CYS A 335 -1.53 5.74 3.55
C CYS A 335 -1.69 4.86 2.30
N MET A 336 -1.68 5.45 1.10
CA MET A 336 -1.82 4.71 -0.16
C MET A 336 -0.52 4.01 -0.59
N THR A 337 0.64 4.64 -0.42
CA THR A 337 1.95 4.08 -0.85
C THR A 337 2.52 3.07 0.13
N ASP A 338 2.33 3.30 1.43
CA ASP A 338 2.94 2.51 2.51
C ASP A 338 1.92 1.56 3.18
N THR A 339 0.76 1.35 2.56
CA THR A 339 -0.37 0.58 3.11
C THR A 339 0.07 -0.76 3.70
N GLN A 340 0.87 -1.54 2.98
CA GLN A 340 1.33 -2.86 3.43
C GLN A 340 2.18 -2.76 4.71
N ALA A 341 3.09 -1.80 4.77
CA ALA A 341 3.95 -1.58 5.92
C ALA A 341 3.15 -1.13 7.15
N LEU A 342 2.18 -0.23 6.95
CA LEU A 342 1.29 0.26 8.01
C LEU A 342 0.38 -0.84 8.56
N LEU A 343 -0.24 -1.65 7.69
CA LEU A 343 -1.07 -2.79 8.09
C LEU A 343 -0.27 -3.86 8.82
N ALA A 344 0.96 -4.13 8.38
CA ALA A 344 1.85 -5.08 9.04
C ALA A 344 2.39 -4.56 10.39
N GLY A 345 2.00 -3.36 10.83
CA GLY A 345 2.56 -2.71 12.00
C GLY A 345 4.04 -2.36 11.83
N ARG A 346 4.52 -2.31 10.58
CA ARG A 346 5.83 -1.77 10.24
C ARG A 346 5.66 -0.28 10.17
N ARG A 347 5.96 0.40 11.27
CA ARG A 347 6.12 1.85 11.19
C ARG A 347 7.32 2.15 10.33
N THR A 348 7.18 3.16 9.49
CA THR A 348 8.29 3.67 8.69
C THR A 348 9.42 4.05 9.64
N LEU A 349 10.52 3.31 9.61
CA LEU A 349 11.68 3.64 10.41
C LEU A 349 12.19 5.01 9.95
N VAL A 350 12.21 5.98 10.85
CA VAL A 350 12.64 7.34 10.56
C VAL A 350 14.08 7.50 11.03
N ALA A 351 15.00 7.79 10.11
CA ALA A 351 16.36 8.17 10.46
C ALA A 351 16.46 9.69 10.58
N GLY A 352 16.95 10.17 11.70
CA GLY A 352 17.42 11.55 11.88
C GLY A 352 18.88 11.68 11.52
N CYS A 353 19.26 12.74 10.79
CA CYS A 353 20.64 13.01 10.39
C CYS A 353 21.05 14.43 10.80
N ASP A 354 22.28 14.55 11.31
CA ASP A 354 22.92 15.84 11.61
C ASP A 354 24.44 15.72 11.48
N GLU A 355 25.14 16.87 11.47
CA GLU A 355 26.59 16.94 11.40
C GLU A 355 27.20 17.84 12.47
N ALA A 356 28.47 17.62 12.75
CA ALA A 356 29.29 18.44 13.65
C ALA A 356 30.63 18.84 13.02
N GLY A 357 31.05 20.07 13.27
CA GLY A 357 32.37 20.54 12.86
C GLY A 357 32.44 21.32 11.55
N ARG A 358 31.32 21.82 11.00
CA ARG A 358 31.33 22.61 9.75
C ARG A 358 32.20 23.85 9.80
N GLY A 359 32.12 24.63 10.89
CA GLY A 359 32.83 25.90 11.04
C GLY A 359 34.26 25.78 11.54
N CYS A 360 34.81 24.59 11.69
CA CYS A 360 36.15 24.38 12.25
C CYS A 360 37.24 24.54 11.18
N LEU A 361 38.40 25.11 11.57
CA LEU A 361 39.54 25.33 10.66
C LEU A 361 40.37 24.04 10.41
N ALA A 362 40.22 23.05 11.29
CA ALA A 362 40.93 21.78 11.19
C ALA A 362 40.05 20.61 11.62
N GLY A 363 40.47 19.41 11.24
CA GLY A 363 39.79 18.16 11.52
C GLY A 363 38.62 17.87 10.59
N PRO A 364 38.10 16.62 10.61
CA PRO A 364 36.99 16.18 9.77
C PRO A 364 35.68 16.82 10.20
N VAL A 365 34.70 16.82 9.27
CA VAL A 365 33.30 16.93 9.62
C VAL A 365 32.77 15.53 9.95
N PHE A 366 32.04 15.40 11.05
CA PHE A 366 31.38 14.16 11.45
C PHE A 366 29.89 14.29 11.18
N ALA A 367 29.31 13.26 10.61
CA ALA A 367 27.86 13.15 10.42
C ALA A 367 27.36 11.88 11.07
N ALA A 368 26.14 11.92 11.57
CA ALA A 368 25.48 10.78 12.19
C ALA A 368 24.11 10.55 11.57
N ALA A 369 23.67 9.29 11.56
CA ALA A 369 22.32 8.86 11.29
C ALA A 369 21.82 8.00 12.46
N VAL A 370 20.62 8.29 12.98
CA VAL A 370 20.05 7.59 14.15
C VAL A 370 18.60 7.25 13.89
N ILE A 371 18.22 6.00 14.15
CA ILE A 371 16.83 5.52 14.19
C ILE A 371 16.49 5.19 15.63
N LEU A 372 15.59 5.97 16.24
CA LEU A 372 15.13 5.74 17.60
C LEU A 372 13.87 4.87 17.63
N PRO A 373 13.62 4.11 18.73
CA PRO A 373 12.30 3.59 19.03
C PRO A 373 11.27 4.72 19.08
N GLU A 374 10.04 4.44 18.71
CA GLU A 374 8.99 5.46 18.65
C GLU A 374 8.61 6.02 20.02
N ASP A 375 8.66 5.18 21.02
CA ASP A 375 8.40 5.51 22.43
C ASP A 375 9.64 6.06 23.16
N PHE A 376 10.78 6.16 22.49
CA PHE A 376 11.98 6.76 23.06
C PHE A 376 11.71 8.21 23.47
N ARG A 377 11.91 8.51 24.74
CA ARG A 377 11.79 9.85 25.30
C ARG A 377 12.91 10.06 26.31
N HIS A 378 13.65 11.14 26.13
CA HIS A 378 14.67 11.54 27.10
C HIS A 378 14.58 13.04 27.39
N PRO A 379 14.48 13.46 28.68
CA PRO A 379 14.27 14.87 29.04
C PRO A 379 15.32 15.84 28.49
N LEU A 380 16.57 15.38 28.40
CA LEU A 380 17.69 16.20 27.89
C LEU A 380 17.70 16.31 26.37
N LEU A 381 16.96 15.48 25.63
CA LEU A 381 17.00 15.46 24.17
C LEU A 381 16.02 16.46 23.50
N ASN A 382 15.59 17.49 24.21
CA ASN A 382 14.64 18.49 23.72
C ASN A 382 15.30 19.67 22.98
N ASP A 383 16.61 19.94 23.20
CA ASP A 383 17.38 20.94 22.45
C ASP A 383 18.88 20.62 22.56
N SER A 384 19.41 19.96 21.54
CA SER A 384 20.80 19.47 21.54
C SER A 384 21.85 20.58 21.59
N LYS A 385 21.52 21.80 21.13
CA LYS A 385 22.44 22.96 21.12
C LYS A 385 22.58 23.61 22.47
N GLN A 386 21.63 23.41 23.38
CA GLN A 386 21.72 23.92 24.77
C GLN A 386 22.41 22.93 25.72
N LEU A 387 22.69 21.70 25.26
CA LEU A 387 23.34 20.71 26.10
C LEU A 387 24.80 21.08 26.40
N THR A 388 25.15 20.99 27.66
CA THR A 388 26.57 21.05 28.10
C THR A 388 27.34 19.82 27.59
N GLU A 389 28.67 19.88 27.60
CA GLU A 389 29.52 18.74 27.25
C GLU A 389 29.19 17.51 28.11
N ALA A 390 29.11 17.69 29.43
CA ALA A 390 28.77 16.61 30.37
C ALA A 390 27.40 15.95 30.06
N GLN A 391 26.39 16.74 29.70
CA GLN A 391 25.09 16.22 29.33
C GLN A 391 25.13 15.44 28.01
N ARG A 392 25.92 15.88 27.03
CA ARG A 392 26.12 15.11 25.79
C ARG A 392 26.85 13.80 26.03
N ASP A 393 27.87 13.82 26.89
CA ASP A 393 28.62 12.61 27.26
C ASP A 393 27.76 11.61 28.06
N GLU A 394 26.79 12.09 28.86
CA GLU A 394 25.78 11.27 29.53
C GLU A 394 24.79 10.64 28.51
N LEU A 395 24.34 11.42 27.53
CA LEU A 395 23.37 10.99 26.55
C LEU A 395 23.92 10.00 25.52
N ARG A 396 25.19 10.12 25.13
CA ARG A 396 25.81 9.29 24.10
C ARG A 396 25.59 7.78 24.36
N PRO A 397 25.99 7.21 25.50
CA PRO A 397 25.83 5.77 25.76
C PRO A 397 24.37 5.34 25.85
N ILE A 398 23.47 6.25 26.23
CA ILE A 398 22.02 5.98 26.22
C ILE A 398 21.52 5.84 24.79
N ILE A 399 21.87 6.80 23.91
CA ILE A 399 21.47 6.77 22.50
C ILE A 399 22.05 5.52 21.81
N GLU A 400 23.35 5.24 22.00
CA GLU A 400 24.04 4.10 21.39
C GLU A 400 23.43 2.77 21.81
N ARG A 401 22.93 2.65 23.05
CA ARG A 401 22.29 1.45 23.57
C ARG A 401 20.83 1.29 23.14
N GLU A 402 20.06 2.39 23.15
CA GLU A 402 18.61 2.35 23.00
C GLU A 402 18.12 2.62 21.58
N ALA A 403 18.97 3.19 20.71
CA ALA A 403 18.63 3.35 19.31
C ALA A 403 18.44 2.00 18.61
N LEU A 404 17.43 1.90 17.74
CA LEU A 404 17.21 0.73 16.87
C LEU A 404 18.38 0.53 15.90
N ALA A 405 19.00 1.66 15.48
CA ALA A 405 20.18 1.69 14.66
C ALA A 405 20.83 3.07 14.73
N TRP A 406 22.15 3.11 14.67
CA TRP A 406 22.92 4.35 14.53
C TRP A 406 24.23 4.11 13.80
N ALA A 407 24.74 5.14 13.19
CA ALA A 407 26.07 5.15 12.59
C ALA A 407 26.62 6.58 12.55
N VAL A 408 27.94 6.67 12.70
CA VAL A 408 28.69 7.95 12.60
C VAL A 408 29.81 7.77 11.57
N LYS A 409 29.95 8.72 10.66
CA LYS A 409 31.02 8.76 9.65
C LYS A 409 31.69 10.12 9.61
N ALA A 410 32.98 10.09 9.28
CA ALA A 410 33.78 11.28 9.14
C ALA A 410 34.14 11.52 7.66
N VAL A 411 34.24 12.81 7.28
CA VAL A 411 34.82 13.25 6.00
C VAL A 411 36.00 14.13 6.34
N ASP A 412 37.18 13.77 5.86
CA ASP A 412 38.44 14.41 6.26
C ASP A 412 38.66 15.80 5.62
N ALA A 413 39.71 16.50 6.10
CA ALA A 413 40.00 17.83 5.63
C ALA A 413 40.33 17.90 4.14
N ALA A 414 41.06 16.92 3.61
CA ALA A 414 41.44 16.89 2.19
C ALA A 414 40.21 16.69 1.28
N GLU A 415 39.27 15.85 1.70
CA GLU A 415 38.01 15.68 0.97
C GLU A 415 37.11 16.93 1.09
N ILE A 416 37.04 17.58 2.26
CA ILE A 416 36.34 18.85 2.43
C ILE A 416 36.88 19.92 1.47
N ASP A 417 38.20 20.02 1.33
CA ASP A 417 38.83 20.97 0.42
C ASP A 417 38.49 20.68 -1.06
N ARG A 418 38.30 19.42 -1.41
CA ARG A 418 37.94 18.97 -2.78
C ARG A 418 36.49 19.22 -3.13
N ILE A 419 35.54 18.95 -2.24
CA ILE A 419 34.10 18.95 -2.54
C ILE A 419 33.32 20.07 -1.88
N ASN A 420 33.93 20.90 -1.08
CA ASN A 420 33.45 21.90 -0.12
C ASN A 420 32.67 21.33 1.06
N ILE A 421 32.49 22.15 2.11
CA ILE A 421 31.92 21.72 3.39
C ILE A 421 30.45 21.33 3.30
N LEU A 422 29.64 21.98 2.44
CA LEU A 422 28.24 21.62 2.28
C LEU A 422 28.12 20.21 1.71
N ASN A 423 28.84 19.94 0.64
CA ASN A 423 28.81 18.60 0.02
C ASN A 423 29.44 17.55 0.94
N ALA A 424 30.49 17.90 1.70
CA ALA A 424 31.10 17.00 2.68
C ALA A 424 30.15 16.63 3.82
N SER A 425 29.34 17.58 4.32
CA SER A 425 28.28 17.29 5.31
C SER A 425 27.25 16.32 4.75
N ILE A 426 26.74 16.58 3.54
CA ILE A 426 25.76 15.72 2.88
C ILE A 426 26.32 14.32 2.62
N GLU A 427 27.56 14.24 2.15
CA GLU A 427 28.25 12.97 1.88
C GLU A 427 28.46 12.18 3.19
N GLY A 428 28.87 12.84 4.27
CA GLY A 428 28.99 12.23 5.59
C GLY A 428 27.67 11.63 6.09
N MET A 429 26.56 12.36 5.93
CA MET A 429 25.23 11.86 6.27
C MET A 429 24.83 10.63 5.42
N LYS A 430 25.09 10.66 4.11
CA LYS A 430 24.83 9.51 3.22
C LYS A 430 25.65 8.29 3.62
N ARG A 431 26.93 8.45 3.92
CA ARG A 431 27.80 7.38 4.43
C ARG A 431 27.31 6.81 5.76
N SER A 432 26.77 7.68 6.64
CA SER A 432 26.16 7.24 7.90
C SER A 432 24.87 6.45 7.65
N LEU A 433 24.02 6.91 6.74
CA LEU A 433 22.81 6.18 6.31
C LEU A 433 23.15 4.82 5.68
N ASP A 434 24.20 4.76 4.83
CA ASP A 434 24.66 3.52 4.22
C ASP A 434 25.24 2.51 5.23
N ALA A 435 25.74 3.00 6.36
CA ALA A 435 26.31 2.17 7.42
C ALA A 435 25.27 1.69 8.45
N LEU A 436 24.01 2.13 8.35
CA LEU A 436 22.95 1.63 9.23
C LEU A 436 22.69 0.14 8.96
N PRO A 437 22.54 -0.70 10.00
CA PRO A 437 22.23 -2.12 9.85
C PRO A 437 20.80 -2.37 9.34
N VAL A 438 19.93 -1.36 9.36
CA VAL A 438 18.56 -1.41 8.86
C VAL A 438 18.28 -0.21 7.96
N LYS A 439 17.56 -0.43 6.85
CA LYS A 439 17.21 0.65 5.90
C LYS A 439 16.05 1.47 6.49
N PRO A 440 16.17 2.80 6.64
CA PRO A 440 15.04 3.66 6.98
C PRO A 440 14.08 3.77 5.78
N GLY A 441 12.80 4.01 6.06
CA GLY A 441 11.80 4.34 5.05
C GLY A 441 11.58 5.85 4.88
N LEU A 442 12.16 6.67 5.80
CA LEU A 442 12.14 8.13 5.75
C LEU A 442 13.44 8.67 6.38
N VAL A 443 14.00 9.71 5.80
CA VAL A 443 15.15 10.43 6.33
C VAL A 443 14.76 11.87 6.67
N LEU A 444 15.04 12.30 7.90
CA LEU A 444 14.89 13.69 8.35
C LEU A 444 16.29 14.27 8.61
N VAL A 445 16.60 15.40 8.00
CA VAL A 445 17.94 15.99 8.01
C VAL A 445 17.89 17.38 8.63
N ASP A 446 18.79 17.70 9.56
CA ASP A 446 18.92 19.08 10.05
C ASP A 446 19.33 20.03 8.92
N GLY A 447 18.74 21.22 8.91
CA GLY A 447 19.06 22.26 7.95
C GLY A 447 18.06 22.41 6.80
N ASN A 448 18.53 22.97 5.67
CA ASN A 448 17.70 23.35 4.54
C ASN A 448 18.19 22.77 3.19
N ARG A 449 19.21 21.93 3.19
CA ARG A 449 19.78 21.32 1.97
C ARG A 449 20.18 19.88 2.21
N PHE A 450 19.66 19.00 1.37
CA PHE A 450 20.06 17.61 1.27
C PHE A 450 19.81 17.14 -0.18
N SER A 451 20.64 16.27 -0.69
CA SER A 451 20.44 15.66 -2.01
C SER A 451 19.91 14.25 -1.85
N ALA A 452 19.13 13.78 -2.82
CA ALA A 452 18.54 12.44 -2.80
C ALA A 452 19.52 11.35 -2.35
N TRP A 453 19.04 10.46 -1.51
CA TRP A 453 19.76 9.27 -1.07
C TRP A 453 18.93 8.04 -1.43
N ARG A 454 19.42 7.26 -2.42
CA ARG A 454 18.70 6.09 -2.96
C ARG A 454 17.25 6.45 -3.34
N ASP A 455 16.33 5.53 -3.16
CA ASP A 455 14.88 5.63 -3.39
C ASP A 455 14.09 6.00 -2.11
N VAL A 456 14.78 6.51 -1.07
CA VAL A 456 14.16 6.84 0.22
C VAL A 456 13.78 8.32 0.26
N PRO A 457 12.52 8.66 0.59
CA PRO A 457 12.12 10.05 0.82
C PRO A 457 12.98 10.71 1.89
N ALA A 458 13.41 11.95 1.62
CA ALA A 458 14.18 12.74 2.57
C ALA A 458 13.61 14.14 2.68
N HIS A 459 13.46 14.63 3.92
CA HIS A 459 13.00 15.98 4.21
C HIS A 459 14.00 16.72 5.07
N THR A 460 14.26 17.97 4.71
CA THR A 460 15.06 18.87 5.53
C THR A 460 14.20 19.59 6.57
N VAL A 461 14.68 19.66 7.80
CA VAL A 461 13.99 20.29 8.93
C VAL A 461 14.88 21.39 9.48
N VAL A 462 14.50 22.64 9.31
CA VAL A 462 15.24 23.77 9.83
C VAL A 462 15.17 23.76 11.36
N LYS A 463 16.33 23.74 12.06
CA LYS A 463 16.45 23.53 13.50
C LYS A 463 15.81 22.19 13.93
N GLY A 464 16.03 21.16 13.14
CA GLY A 464 15.50 19.83 13.40
C GLY A 464 16.04 19.21 14.70
N ASP A 465 17.25 19.56 15.07
CA ASP A 465 17.91 19.19 16.34
C ASP A 465 17.16 19.69 17.59
N ALA A 466 16.35 20.73 17.47
CA ALA A 466 15.49 21.25 18.55
C ALA A 466 14.05 20.69 18.51
N THR A 467 13.62 20.03 17.42
CA THR A 467 12.21 19.66 17.20
C THR A 467 11.99 18.18 16.93
N VAL A 468 13.03 17.45 16.48
CA VAL A 468 12.95 16.04 16.10
C VAL A 468 13.97 15.22 16.90
N GLN A 469 13.51 14.35 17.76
CA GLN A 469 14.39 13.58 18.67
C GLN A 469 15.47 12.76 17.94
N ALA A 470 15.13 12.16 16.78
CA ALA A 470 16.11 11.40 16.00
C ALA A 470 17.23 12.29 15.43
N ILE A 471 16.91 13.54 15.03
CA ILE A 471 17.91 14.53 14.60
C ILE A 471 18.73 15.00 15.81
N ALA A 472 18.09 15.28 16.95
CA ALA A 472 18.77 15.66 18.18
C ALA A 472 19.76 14.57 18.65
N ALA A 473 19.36 13.30 18.56
CA ALA A 473 20.24 12.17 18.87
C ALA A 473 21.44 12.09 17.90
N ALA A 474 21.19 12.29 16.60
CA ALA A 474 22.25 12.36 15.59
C ALA A 474 23.23 13.50 15.88
N SER A 475 22.72 14.68 16.27
CA SER A 475 23.53 15.84 16.68
C SER A 475 24.48 15.50 17.85
N VAL A 476 23.94 14.86 18.89
CA VAL A 476 24.73 14.41 20.06
C VAL A 476 25.83 13.44 19.62
N LEU A 477 25.49 12.40 18.81
CA LEU A 477 26.48 11.43 18.35
C LEU A 477 27.55 12.08 17.46
N ALA A 478 27.14 12.88 16.47
CA ALA A 478 28.10 13.55 15.60
C ALA A 478 29.08 14.45 16.40
N LYS A 479 28.56 15.20 17.38
CA LYS A 479 29.36 16.10 18.22
C LYS A 479 30.28 15.34 19.13
N THR A 480 29.80 14.36 19.88
CA THR A 480 30.63 13.64 20.88
C THR A 480 31.72 12.79 20.23
N HIS A 481 31.42 12.10 19.12
CA HIS A 481 32.40 11.35 18.35
C HIS A 481 33.48 12.28 17.74
N ARG A 482 33.06 13.46 17.26
CA ARG A 482 34.01 14.44 16.76
C ARG A 482 34.91 14.97 17.87
N ASP A 483 34.38 15.35 19.03
CA ASP A 483 35.13 15.88 20.14
C ASP A 483 36.15 14.84 20.64
N GLU A 484 35.78 13.58 20.72
CA GLU A 484 36.70 12.48 21.04
C GLU A 484 37.85 12.37 20.02
N TYR A 485 37.54 12.44 18.73
CA TYR A 485 38.54 12.44 17.67
C TYR A 485 39.47 13.65 17.77
N MET A 486 38.93 14.85 18.05
CA MET A 486 39.73 16.06 18.19
C MET A 486 40.69 16.01 19.40
N ARG A 487 40.26 15.43 20.53
CA ARG A 487 41.14 15.20 21.68
C ARG A 487 42.29 14.24 21.35
N LYS A 488 42.03 13.23 20.53
CA LYS A 488 43.07 12.29 20.08
C LYS A 488 44.11 12.96 19.21
N ILE A 489 43.72 13.72 18.18
CA ILE A 489 44.71 14.41 17.31
C ILE A 489 45.36 15.61 17.97
N ALA A 490 44.77 16.17 19.04
CA ALA A 490 45.41 17.20 19.86
C ALA A 490 46.69 16.70 20.54
N GLN A 491 46.77 15.39 20.83
CA GLN A 491 48.00 14.80 21.41
C GLN A 491 49.17 14.80 20.40
N GLU A 492 48.87 14.71 19.10
CA GLU A 492 49.87 14.75 18.02
C GLU A 492 50.35 16.20 17.76
N TYR A 493 49.46 17.17 17.97
CA TYR A 493 49.70 18.58 17.68
C TYR A 493 49.26 19.48 18.84
N PRO A 494 49.87 19.37 20.07
CA PRO A 494 49.41 20.05 21.27
C PRO A 494 49.48 21.58 21.19
N GLN A 495 50.35 22.12 20.30
CA GLN A 495 50.55 23.55 20.13
C GLN A 495 49.33 24.30 19.57
N TYR A 496 48.31 23.62 19.06
CA TYR A 496 47.11 24.25 18.50
C TYR A 496 45.94 24.33 19.51
N GLY A 497 46.08 23.73 20.70
CA GLY A 497 45.06 23.74 21.76
C GLY A 497 43.73 23.08 21.35
N TRP A 498 43.75 22.07 20.44
CA TRP A 498 42.54 21.43 19.91
C TRP A 498 41.76 20.67 20.98
N GLU A 499 42.36 20.27 22.06
CA GLU A 499 41.67 19.66 23.22
C GLU A 499 40.70 20.63 23.91
N ARG A 500 40.90 21.97 23.76
CA ARG A 500 40.02 23.00 24.31
C ARG A 500 39.15 23.66 23.25
N ASN A 501 39.76 24.10 22.15
CA ASN A 501 39.08 24.87 21.13
C ASN A 501 38.42 24.03 20.05
N MET A 502 38.56 22.69 20.04
CA MET A 502 38.00 21.75 19.08
C MET A 502 38.20 22.16 17.62
N ALA A 503 39.30 22.87 17.35
CA ALA A 503 39.68 23.48 16.07
C ALA A 503 38.73 24.57 15.55
N TYR A 504 37.89 25.16 16.38
CA TYR A 504 37.10 26.33 16.01
C TYR A 504 38.03 27.54 15.75
N PRO A 505 37.57 28.56 14.99
CA PRO A 505 38.35 29.71 14.57
C PRO A 505 38.55 30.72 15.72
N THR A 506 39.07 30.24 16.86
CA THR A 506 39.44 31.07 18.01
C THR A 506 40.73 31.84 17.73
N GLU A 507 40.97 32.95 18.43
CA GLU A 507 42.25 33.69 18.31
C GLU A 507 43.45 32.83 18.71
N GLU A 508 43.30 31.98 19.72
CA GLU A 508 44.33 30.99 20.11
C GLU A 508 44.72 30.09 18.95
N HIS A 509 43.73 29.53 18.24
CA HIS A 509 43.97 28.64 17.12
C HIS A 509 44.61 29.38 15.94
N ARG A 510 44.12 30.57 15.61
CA ARG A 510 44.68 31.40 14.55
C ARG A 510 46.13 31.86 14.86
N ALA A 511 46.40 32.23 16.11
CA ALA A 511 47.76 32.56 16.56
C ALA A 511 48.71 31.36 16.45
N ALA A 512 48.23 30.16 16.80
CA ALA A 512 49.01 28.94 16.62
C ALA A 512 49.29 28.65 15.12
N ILE A 513 48.31 28.87 14.23
CA ILE A 513 48.52 28.73 12.78
C ILE A 513 49.55 29.74 12.26
N ARG A 514 49.49 31.01 12.70
CA ARG A 514 50.51 32.02 12.32
C ARG A 514 51.93 31.63 12.79
N ARG A 515 52.02 31.01 13.97
CA ARG A 515 53.31 30.67 14.58
C ARG A 515 53.92 29.37 14.08
N TYR A 516 53.09 28.33 13.91
CA TYR A 516 53.54 26.96 13.64
C TYR A 516 53.17 26.44 12.23
N GLY A 517 52.47 27.26 11.44
CA GLY A 517 51.97 26.85 10.11
C GLY A 517 50.74 25.97 10.18
N ILE A 518 50.46 25.28 9.10
CA ILE A 518 49.35 24.35 8.99
C ILE A 518 49.78 22.88 9.11
N THR A 519 48.89 22.01 9.54
CA THR A 519 49.07 20.55 9.58
C THR A 519 48.26 19.90 8.47
N PRO A 520 48.40 18.59 8.21
CA PRO A 520 47.53 17.86 7.29
C PRO A 520 46.04 17.88 7.68
N TYR A 521 45.70 18.19 8.92
CA TYR A 521 44.33 18.28 9.42
C TYR A 521 43.67 19.63 9.11
N HIS A 522 44.41 20.68 8.73
CA HIS A 522 43.83 21.99 8.41
C HIS A 522 43.14 21.98 7.05
N ARG A 523 42.00 22.66 6.97
CA ARG A 523 41.16 22.81 5.77
C ARG A 523 41.68 24.01 4.96
N ARG A 524 42.45 23.74 3.92
CA ARG A 524 43.13 24.76 3.11
C ARG A 524 42.19 25.69 2.37
N SER A 525 40.98 25.24 2.08
CA SER A 525 39.92 26.03 1.44
C SER A 525 39.26 27.06 2.36
N TYR A 526 39.61 27.05 3.67
CA TYR A 526 39.05 27.98 4.65
C TYR A 526 39.96 29.19 4.87
N ASN A 527 39.35 30.34 5.26
CA ASN A 527 40.13 31.50 5.71
C ASN A 527 40.75 31.22 7.08
N LEU A 528 41.96 30.65 7.09
CA LEU A 528 42.63 30.16 8.29
C LEU A 528 43.11 31.30 9.18
N LEU A 529 43.52 32.44 8.62
CA LEU A 529 44.11 33.56 9.39
C LEU A 529 43.07 34.62 9.78
N GLY A 530 41.89 34.66 9.12
CA GLY A 530 40.85 35.63 9.43
C GLY A 530 41.08 37.05 8.92
N GLU A 531 42.18 37.29 8.19
CA GLU A 531 42.50 38.55 7.53
C GLU A 531 41.99 38.52 6.10
N GLY A 532 41.54 39.68 5.57
CA GLY A 532 40.81 39.73 4.31
C GLY A 532 41.54 39.01 3.16
N ASN A 533 40.77 38.58 2.21
CA ASN A 533 40.96 37.82 0.96
C ASN A 533 42.34 37.53 0.37
N ASP A 534 43.40 37.40 1.15
CA ASP A 534 44.68 36.94 0.65
C ASP A 534 44.78 35.41 0.81
N LEU A 535 44.42 34.72 -0.26
CA LEU A 535 44.76 33.32 -0.50
C LEU A 535 46.28 33.17 -0.50
N LEU A 536 46.87 32.96 0.66
CA LEU A 536 48.23 32.47 0.80
C LEU A 536 48.17 30.96 1.05
N PHE A 537 48.01 30.19 -0.06
CA PHE A 537 48.54 28.80 -0.20
C PHE A 537 47.99 28.17 -1.44
#